data_efb5c31551ff64e3e7c3ef499f520620
#
_entry.id   efb5c31551ff64e3e7c3ef499f520620
#
_cell.length_a   1.000
_cell.length_b   1.000
_cell.length_c   1.000
_cell.angle_alpha   90.00
_cell.angle_beta   90.00
_cell.angle_gamma   90.00
#
_symmetry.space_group_name_H-M   'P 1'
#
loop_
_entity.id
_entity.type
_entity.pdbx_description
1 polymer ?
#
loop_
_entity_poly.entity_id
_entity_poly.type
_entity_poly.pdbx_seq_one_letter_code
_entity_poly.pdbx_strand_id
1 'polypeptide(L)'
;MNRAWSAGVVGLPLLLALVSLGQVPAAAKSPTLVPGMELPPLEVNALSGDAAALPRDARGHAAVLVIGFSKASAKISRPWLGGCRSAAASGQAGSGAYCYDVRMLEGVPRSFRGTVERSMRSGYPVELQRQTLLVYTENDAWRERVGADDDKTPYVVGIDKDGRVRGAAAGQFVQSELRKILEAIESTSPSGQE
;
A
#
# COMPACT_ATOMS: atom_id res chain seq x y z
N MET A 1 19.00 71.20 50.07
CA MET A 1 19.15 71.87 48.77
C MET A 1 20.05 71.01 47.95
N ASN A 2 19.50 70.29 46.96
CA ASN A 2 20.05 69.96 45.64
C ASN A 2 19.19 68.91 45.00
N ARG A 3 18.52 69.35 43.96
CA ARG A 3 17.68 68.52 43.08
C ARG A 3 18.63 67.79 42.10
N ALA A 4 18.48 66.47 41.99
CA ALA A 4 19.06 65.68 40.92
C ALA A 4 17.94 65.19 39.99
N TRP A 5 18.02 65.58 38.73
CA TRP A 5 17.14 65.16 37.64
C TRP A 5 17.49 63.79 37.16
N SER A 6 16.58 62.82 37.16
CA SER A 6 16.72 61.52 36.53
C SER A 6 16.09 61.57 35.13
N ALA A 7 16.93 61.45 34.12
CA ALA A 7 16.50 61.29 32.72
C ALA A 7 15.98 59.87 32.53
N GLY A 8 14.70 59.73 32.18
CA GLY A 8 14.10 58.45 31.81
C GLY A 8 14.47 58.09 30.39
N VAL A 9 15.11 56.94 30.23
CA VAL A 9 15.36 56.30 28.93
C VAL A 9 14.13 55.44 28.58
N VAL A 10 13.36 55.89 27.60
CA VAL A 10 12.23 55.13 27.06
C VAL A 10 12.83 54.09 26.09
N GLY A 11 12.92 52.83 26.53
CA GLY A 11 13.28 51.71 25.71
C GLY A 11 12.11 51.28 24.85
N LEU A 12 12.24 51.42 23.54
CA LEU A 12 11.30 50.96 22.53
C LEU A 12 11.48 49.42 22.35
N PRO A 13 10.47 48.57 22.60
CA PRO A 13 10.63 47.14 22.32
C PRO A 13 10.54 46.89 20.81
N LEU A 14 11.65 46.40 20.24
CA LEU A 14 11.72 45.92 18.86
C LEU A 14 10.95 44.59 18.77
N LEU A 15 9.71 44.63 18.27
CA LEU A 15 8.91 43.45 17.97
C LEU A 15 9.53 42.74 16.75
N LEU A 16 10.34 41.70 16.98
CA LEU A 16 10.74 40.75 15.96
C LEU A 16 9.52 39.86 15.60
N ALA A 17 8.84 40.19 14.50
CA ALA A 17 7.85 39.31 13.89
C ALA A 17 8.58 38.09 13.28
N LEU A 18 8.54 36.94 13.97
CA LEU A 18 8.90 35.64 13.43
C LEU A 18 7.90 35.26 12.34
N VAL A 19 8.27 35.48 11.09
CA VAL A 19 7.53 34.94 9.93
C VAL A 19 7.81 33.44 9.93
N SER A 20 6.88 32.66 10.46
CA SER A 20 6.84 31.20 10.29
C SER A 20 6.61 30.91 8.82
N LEU A 21 7.66 30.56 8.09
CA LEU A 21 7.56 29.95 6.77
C LEU A 21 6.83 28.61 6.96
N GLY A 22 5.52 28.62 6.74
CA GLY A 22 4.72 27.41 6.71
C GLY A 22 5.29 26.47 5.65
N GLN A 23 5.86 25.35 6.08
CA GLN A 23 6.21 24.26 5.18
C GLN A 23 4.91 23.78 4.54
N VAL A 24 4.74 24.09 3.25
CA VAL A 24 3.68 23.46 2.44
C VAL A 24 4.01 21.98 2.41
N PRO A 25 3.15 21.09 2.94
CA PRO A 25 3.39 19.66 2.83
C PRO A 25 3.50 19.33 1.35
N ALA A 26 4.55 18.58 0.98
CA ALA A 26 4.68 18.06 -0.36
C ALA A 26 3.40 17.33 -0.71
N ALA A 27 2.77 17.71 -1.83
CA ALA A 27 1.52 17.07 -2.26
C ALA A 27 1.78 15.58 -2.44
N ALA A 28 1.06 14.75 -1.68
CA ALA A 28 1.11 13.31 -1.82
C ALA A 28 0.76 12.94 -3.28
N LYS A 29 1.52 12.03 -3.87
CA LYS A 29 1.26 11.58 -5.25
C LYS A 29 -0.13 10.93 -5.30
N SER A 30 -0.97 11.43 -6.19
CA SER A 30 -2.28 10.81 -6.41
C SER A 30 -2.08 9.45 -7.10
N PRO A 31 -2.70 8.37 -6.61
CA PRO A 31 -2.64 7.08 -7.28
C PRO A 31 -3.29 7.16 -8.67
N THR A 32 -2.70 6.48 -9.64
CA THR A 32 -3.30 6.35 -10.97
C THR A 32 -4.25 5.15 -11.06
N LEU A 33 -4.13 4.17 -10.16
CA LEU A 33 -5.11 3.10 -9.98
C LEU A 33 -6.33 3.63 -9.25
N VAL A 34 -7.41 3.87 -9.98
CA VAL A 34 -8.67 4.35 -9.43
C VAL A 34 -9.79 3.30 -9.59
N PRO A 35 -10.83 3.36 -8.75
CA PRO A 35 -11.96 2.42 -8.86
C PRO A 35 -12.57 2.41 -10.27
N GLY A 36 -12.85 1.19 -10.76
CA GLY A 36 -13.37 0.94 -12.10
C GLY A 36 -12.33 0.59 -13.15
N MET A 37 -11.06 0.95 -12.95
CA MET A 37 -9.97 0.55 -13.85
C MET A 37 -9.67 -0.94 -13.75
N GLU A 38 -9.29 -1.56 -14.85
CA GLU A 38 -8.73 -2.91 -14.83
C GLU A 38 -7.32 -2.88 -14.21
N LEU A 39 -7.01 -3.86 -13.36
CA LEU A 39 -5.67 -4.00 -12.81
C LEU A 39 -4.69 -4.24 -13.96
N PRO A 40 -3.61 -3.45 -14.08
CA PRO A 40 -2.57 -3.70 -15.08
C PRO A 40 -2.00 -5.11 -14.94
N PRO A 41 -1.70 -5.80 -16.06
CA PRO A 41 -1.13 -7.13 -16.01
C PRO A 41 0.15 -7.17 -15.17
N LEU A 42 0.26 -8.18 -14.32
CA LEU A 42 1.41 -8.45 -13.48
C LEU A 42 1.81 -9.92 -13.66
N GLU A 43 2.80 -10.17 -14.52
CA GLU A 43 3.34 -11.51 -14.78
C GLU A 43 4.62 -11.71 -13.98
N VAL A 44 4.59 -12.65 -13.04
CA VAL A 44 5.65 -12.83 -12.04
C VAL A 44 5.76 -14.30 -11.63
N ASN A 45 6.73 -14.60 -10.77
CA ASN A 45 6.78 -15.88 -10.06
C ASN A 45 6.27 -15.72 -8.63
N ALA A 46 5.48 -16.68 -8.19
CA ALA A 46 5.16 -16.83 -6.79
C ALA A 46 6.39 -17.35 -6.02
N LEU A 47 6.41 -17.16 -4.71
CA LEU A 47 7.48 -17.66 -3.84
C LEU A 47 7.56 -19.20 -3.84
N SER A 48 6.48 -19.90 -4.17
CA SER A 48 6.47 -21.35 -4.44
C SER A 48 7.34 -21.76 -5.64
N GLY A 49 7.59 -20.85 -6.57
CA GLY A 49 8.26 -21.08 -7.85
C GLY A 49 7.29 -21.18 -9.04
N ASP A 50 5.99 -21.22 -8.79
CA ASP A 50 4.97 -21.27 -9.85
C ASP A 50 4.87 -19.90 -10.55
N ALA A 51 4.59 -19.89 -11.85
CA ALA A 51 4.23 -18.66 -12.57
C ALA A 51 2.88 -18.15 -12.10
N ALA A 52 2.74 -16.84 -11.97
CA ALA A 52 1.51 -16.17 -11.59
C ALA A 52 1.27 -14.95 -12.48
N ALA A 53 0.03 -14.72 -12.87
CA ALA A 53 -0.37 -13.57 -13.68
C ALA A 53 -1.68 -12.97 -13.16
N LEU A 54 -1.61 -11.75 -12.64
CA LEU A 54 -2.77 -10.99 -12.21
C LEU A 54 -3.18 -9.99 -13.31
N PRO A 55 -4.46 -9.67 -13.45
CA PRO A 55 -5.62 -10.25 -12.74
C PRO A 55 -6.06 -11.63 -13.25
N ARG A 56 -5.43 -12.17 -14.31
CA ARG A 56 -5.87 -13.38 -15.01
C ARG A 56 -6.12 -14.56 -14.06
N ASP A 57 -5.18 -14.85 -13.17
CA ASP A 57 -5.24 -16.02 -12.27
C ASP A 57 -6.18 -15.79 -11.08
N ALA A 58 -6.67 -14.56 -10.88
CA ALA A 58 -7.70 -14.22 -9.92
C ALA A 58 -9.11 -14.16 -10.54
N ARG A 59 -9.24 -14.23 -11.88
CA ARG A 59 -10.55 -14.12 -12.54
C ARG A 59 -11.56 -15.12 -11.99
N GLY A 60 -12.78 -14.63 -11.76
CA GLY A 60 -13.83 -15.39 -11.10
C GLY A 60 -13.83 -15.28 -9.57
N HIS A 61 -12.76 -14.74 -8.99
CA HIS A 61 -12.62 -14.46 -7.57
C HIS A 61 -12.24 -13.00 -7.33
N ALA A 62 -12.77 -12.43 -6.28
CA ALA A 62 -12.25 -11.15 -5.79
C ALA A 62 -10.86 -11.34 -5.17
N ALA A 63 -10.03 -10.30 -5.17
CA ALA A 63 -8.72 -10.39 -4.55
C ALA A 63 -8.31 -9.08 -3.88
N VAL A 64 -7.49 -9.20 -2.85
CA VAL A 64 -6.81 -8.09 -2.17
C VAL A 64 -5.30 -8.27 -2.37
N LEU A 65 -4.67 -7.27 -2.99
CA LEU A 65 -3.23 -7.20 -3.17
C LEU A 65 -2.65 -6.28 -2.10
N VAL A 66 -1.70 -6.78 -1.33
CA VAL A 66 -0.92 -5.98 -0.37
C VAL A 66 0.48 -5.81 -0.91
N ILE A 67 0.78 -4.61 -1.40
CA ILE A 67 2.00 -4.29 -2.16
C ILE A 67 3.01 -3.64 -1.23
N GLY A 68 4.19 -4.22 -1.15
CA GLY A 68 5.28 -3.72 -0.32
C GLY A 68 6.57 -3.50 -1.10
N PHE A 69 7.18 -2.31 -0.94
CA PHE A 69 8.39 -1.89 -1.67
C PHE A 69 9.69 -2.11 -0.88
N SER A 70 9.59 -2.54 0.37
CA SER A 70 10.77 -2.77 1.22
C SER A 70 10.54 -3.82 2.29
N LYS A 71 11.61 -4.18 2.99
CA LYS A 71 11.52 -5.03 4.19
C LYS A 71 10.76 -4.34 5.34
N ALA A 72 10.75 -3.01 5.39
CA ALA A 72 10.02 -2.26 6.41
C ALA A 72 8.50 -2.34 6.15
N SER A 73 8.06 -2.11 4.92
CA SER A 73 6.64 -2.26 4.54
C SER A 73 6.14 -3.69 4.76
N ALA A 74 7.01 -4.71 4.61
CA ALA A 74 6.68 -6.10 4.88
C ALA A 74 6.15 -6.37 6.28
N LYS A 75 6.66 -5.66 7.30
CA LYS A 75 6.16 -5.79 8.69
C LYS A 75 4.75 -5.22 8.83
N ILE A 76 4.50 -4.07 8.18
CA ILE A 76 3.22 -3.36 8.21
C ILE A 76 2.17 -4.08 7.35
N SER A 77 2.58 -4.81 6.32
CA SER A 77 1.69 -5.62 5.46
C SER A 77 1.05 -6.80 6.19
N ARG A 78 1.73 -7.39 7.18
CA ARG A 78 1.26 -8.62 7.84
C ARG A 78 -0.14 -8.53 8.44
N PRO A 79 -0.51 -7.47 9.19
CA PRO A 79 -1.87 -7.34 9.70
C PRO A 79 -2.93 -7.22 8.59
N TRP A 80 -2.63 -6.54 7.47
CA TRP A 80 -3.51 -6.48 6.31
C TRP A 80 -3.79 -7.86 5.72
N LEU A 81 -2.72 -8.65 5.50
CA LEU A 81 -2.82 -10.02 5.00
C LEU A 81 -3.55 -10.93 5.98
N GLY A 82 -3.29 -10.78 7.29
CA GLY A 82 -3.98 -11.51 8.34
C GLY A 82 -5.49 -11.22 8.36
N GLY A 83 -5.84 -9.95 8.33
CA GLY A 83 -7.24 -9.50 8.27
C GLY A 83 -7.97 -10.00 7.01
N CYS A 84 -7.32 -9.89 5.84
CA CYS A 84 -7.87 -10.39 4.58
C CYS A 84 -8.14 -11.90 4.65
N ARG A 85 -7.18 -12.72 5.09
CA ARG A 85 -7.36 -14.17 5.21
C ARG A 85 -8.44 -14.56 6.22
N SER A 86 -8.51 -13.83 7.33
CA SER A 86 -9.58 -14.04 8.33
C SER A 86 -10.95 -13.77 7.73
N ALA A 87 -11.10 -12.69 6.96
CA ALA A 87 -12.33 -12.37 6.26
C ALA A 87 -12.67 -13.43 5.20
N ALA A 88 -11.69 -13.83 4.39
CA ALA A 88 -11.85 -14.85 3.36
C ALA A 88 -12.36 -16.21 3.92
N ALA A 89 -12.00 -16.53 5.16
CA ALA A 89 -12.40 -17.76 5.85
C ALA A 89 -13.72 -17.64 6.66
N SER A 90 -14.25 -16.42 6.87
CA SER A 90 -15.31 -16.18 7.85
C SER A 90 -16.74 -16.24 7.28
N GLY A 91 -16.91 -16.33 5.97
CA GLY A 91 -18.21 -16.24 5.32
C GLY A 91 -18.85 -14.83 5.38
N GLN A 92 -18.06 -13.81 5.76
CA GLN A 92 -18.47 -12.39 5.74
C GLN A 92 -18.05 -11.74 4.41
N ALA A 93 -18.21 -10.40 4.31
CA ALA A 93 -17.72 -9.64 3.17
C ALA A 93 -16.24 -9.96 2.87
N GLY A 94 -15.94 -10.29 1.62
CA GLY A 94 -14.65 -10.81 1.19
C GLY A 94 -14.47 -12.32 1.32
N SER A 95 -15.53 -13.06 1.63
CA SER A 95 -15.50 -14.53 1.69
C SER A 95 -15.02 -15.12 0.37
N GLY A 96 -13.99 -15.98 0.45
CA GLY A 96 -13.37 -16.56 -0.75
C GLY A 96 -12.46 -15.63 -1.55
N ALA A 97 -12.21 -14.41 -1.09
CA ALA A 97 -11.26 -13.50 -1.74
C ALA A 97 -9.82 -14.02 -1.62
N TYR A 98 -9.05 -13.88 -2.68
CA TYR A 98 -7.62 -14.18 -2.64
C TYR A 98 -6.85 -13.03 -1.97
N CYS A 99 -5.85 -13.37 -1.16
CA CYS A 99 -5.04 -12.40 -0.43
C CYS A 99 -3.59 -12.51 -0.88
N TYR A 100 -3.19 -11.66 -1.82
CA TYR A 100 -1.84 -11.67 -2.38
C TYR A 100 -0.89 -10.75 -1.62
N ASP A 101 0.28 -11.28 -1.28
CA ASP A 101 1.42 -10.54 -0.74
C ASP A 101 2.37 -10.21 -1.90
N VAL A 102 2.34 -8.97 -2.40
CA VAL A 102 3.13 -8.53 -3.56
C VAL A 102 4.40 -7.86 -3.08
N ARG A 103 5.55 -8.48 -3.36
CA ARG A 103 6.88 -8.00 -2.95
C ARG A 103 7.63 -7.40 -4.13
N MET A 104 7.81 -6.08 -4.09
CA MET A 104 8.61 -5.34 -5.07
C MET A 104 10.10 -5.48 -4.72
N LEU A 105 10.85 -6.21 -5.52
CA LEU A 105 12.22 -6.64 -5.26
C LEU A 105 13.22 -6.21 -6.36
N GLU A 106 12.89 -5.17 -7.13
CA GLU A 106 13.71 -4.72 -8.26
C GLU A 106 15.14 -4.37 -7.86
N GLY A 107 15.33 -3.80 -6.66
CA GLY A 107 16.66 -3.48 -6.11
C GLY A 107 17.53 -4.70 -5.79
N VAL A 108 17.01 -5.93 -5.90
CA VAL A 108 17.76 -7.16 -5.63
C VAL A 108 18.53 -7.59 -6.89
N PRO A 109 19.89 -7.55 -6.88
CA PRO A 109 20.71 -8.00 -8.01
C PRO A 109 20.39 -9.46 -8.38
N ARG A 110 20.43 -9.77 -9.68
CA ARG A 110 20.08 -11.13 -10.19
C ARG A 110 20.84 -12.26 -9.47
N SER A 111 22.12 -12.06 -9.16
CA SER A 111 22.98 -13.02 -8.46
C SER A 111 22.50 -13.33 -7.03
N PHE A 112 21.73 -12.43 -6.40
CA PHE A 112 21.24 -12.60 -5.03
C PHE A 112 19.79 -13.06 -4.94
N ARG A 113 19.03 -13.04 -6.04
CA ARG A 113 17.60 -13.39 -6.04
C ARG A 113 17.32 -14.75 -5.43
N GLY A 114 18.06 -15.79 -5.87
CA GLY A 114 17.89 -17.15 -5.32
C GLY A 114 18.16 -17.25 -3.82
N THR A 115 19.10 -16.47 -3.29
CA THR A 115 19.37 -16.42 -1.85
C THR A 115 18.22 -15.72 -1.09
N VAL A 116 17.72 -14.60 -1.62
CA VAL A 116 16.58 -13.88 -1.04
C VAL A 116 15.33 -14.76 -1.04
N GLU A 117 15.02 -15.41 -2.16
CA GLU A 117 13.88 -16.32 -2.29
C GLU A 117 13.97 -17.50 -1.30
N ARG A 118 15.14 -18.13 -1.17
CA ARG A 118 15.35 -19.22 -0.22
C ARG A 118 15.13 -18.75 1.21
N SER A 119 15.66 -17.58 1.57
CA SER A 119 15.45 -16.98 2.89
C SER A 119 13.97 -16.62 3.14
N MET A 120 13.26 -16.17 2.11
CA MET A 120 11.84 -15.90 2.22
C MET A 120 11.04 -17.20 2.40
N ARG A 121 11.31 -18.24 1.60
CA ARG A 121 10.63 -19.55 1.72
C ARG A 121 10.75 -20.14 3.12
N SER A 122 11.92 -20.03 3.76
CA SER A 122 12.09 -20.53 5.13
C SER A 122 11.26 -19.76 6.18
N GLY A 123 10.85 -18.52 5.88
CA GLY A 123 10.06 -17.69 6.77
C GLY A 123 8.56 -17.64 6.45
N TYR A 124 8.10 -18.29 5.37
CA TYR A 124 6.71 -18.33 4.95
C TYR A 124 6.13 -19.73 5.02
N PRO A 125 4.95 -19.95 5.62
CA PRO A 125 4.21 -21.19 5.52
C PRO A 125 4.02 -21.59 4.05
N VAL A 126 4.12 -22.89 3.76
CA VAL A 126 4.09 -23.42 2.38
C VAL A 126 2.80 -23.03 1.65
N GLU A 127 1.68 -23.06 2.35
CA GLU A 127 0.35 -22.68 1.85
C GLU A 127 0.24 -21.21 1.42
N LEU A 128 1.09 -20.34 1.97
CA LEU A 128 1.09 -18.91 1.63
C LEU A 128 2.07 -18.57 0.51
N GLN A 129 2.97 -19.47 0.15
CA GLN A 129 4.00 -19.20 -0.85
C GLN A 129 3.42 -18.97 -2.25
N ARG A 130 2.30 -19.61 -2.59
CA ARG A 130 1.60 -19.39 -3.88
C ARG A 130 0.94 -18.00 -3.97
N GLN A 131 0.57 -17.41 -2.85
CA GLN A 131 -0.03 -16.08 -2.78
C GLN A 131 1.00 -14.98 -2.50
N THR A 132 2.28 -15.34 -2.38
CA THR A 132 3.39 -14.38 -2.22
C THR A 132 4.08 -14.19 -3.56
N LEU A 133 3.87 -13.04 -4.19
CA LEU A 133 4.33 -12.71 -5.54
C LEU A 133 5.61 -11.89 -5.48
N LEU A 134 6.59 -12.27 -6.30
CA LEU A 134 7.92 -11.65 -6.33
C LEU A 134 8.10 -10.84 -7.61
N VAL A 135 8.13 -9.53 -7.48
CA VAL A 135 8.20 -8.58 -8.60
C VAL A 135 9.61 -8.01 -8.68
N TYR A 136 10.33 -8.31 -9.76
CA TYR A 136 11.71 -7.86 -9.97
C TYR A 136 11.86 -6.77 -11.02
N THR A 137 10.74 -6.26 -11.52
CA THR A 137 10.67 -5.24 -12.58
C THR A 137 9.55 -4.25 -12.29
N GLU A 138 9.48 -3.16 -13.05
CA GLU A 138 8.38 -2.19 -13.03
C GLU A 138 8.12 -1.51 -11.67
N ASN A 139 9.13 -1.43 -10.80
CA ASN A 139 8.98 -0.85 -9.47
C ASN A 139 8.45 0.60 -9.53
N ASP A 140 9.03 1.43 -10.41
CA ASP A 140 8.63 2.83 -10.55
C ASP A 140 7.21 2.97 -11.10
N ALA A 141 6.84 2.13 -12.08
CA ALA A 141 5.48 2.10 -12.62
C ALA A 141 4.45 1.71 -11.55
N TRP A 142 4.78 0.72 -10.70
CA TRP A 142 3.90 0.34 -9.59
C TRP A 142 3.84 1.41 -8.50
N ARG A 143 4.95 2.11 -8.22
CA ARG A 143 4.96 3.26 -7.31
C ARG A 143 4.00 4.35 -7.79
N GLU A 144 4.05 4.69 -9.07
CA GLU A 144 3.15 5.67 -9.67
C GLU A 144 1.69 5.20 -9.61
N ARG A 145 1.43 3.93 -9.96
CA ARG A 145 0.08 3.34 -9.95
C ARG A 145 -0.59 3.43 -8.58
N VAL A 146 0.14 3.15 -7.51
CA VAL A 146 -0.42 3.19 -6.15
C VAL A 146 -0.21 4.52 -5.42
N GLY A 147 0.42 5.51 -6.07
CA GLY A 147 0.74 6.80 -5.46
C GLY A 147 1.78 6.70 -4.35
N ALA A 148 2.80 5.86 -4.51
CA ALA A 148 3.78 5.61 -3.46
C ALA A 148 4.74 6.78 -3.28
N ASP A 149 4.74 7.38 -2.09
CA ASP A 149 5.63 8.46 -1.68
C ASP A 149 6.91 7.94 -1.01
N ASP A 150 6.84 6.77 -0.38
CA ASP A 150 7.96 6.12 0.28
C ASP A 150 7.95 4.59 0.05
N ASP A 151 8.97 3.90 0.54
CA ASP A 151 9.08 2.44 0.45
C ASP A 151 8.71 1.70 1.74
N LYS A 152 8.38 2.41 2.81
CA LYS A 152 8.03 1.82 4.12
C LYS A 152 6.54 1.56 4.25
N THR A 153 5.74 2.33 3.53
CA THR A 153 4.28 2.23 3.51
C THR A 153 3.84 1.08 2.61
N PRO A 154 3.03 0.13 3.08
CA PRO A 154 2.35 -0.83 2.22
C PRO A 154 1.13 -0.19 1.56
N TYR A 155 0.81 -0.63 0.35
CA TYR A 155 -0.35 -0.20 -0.43
C TYR A 155 -1.27 -1.39 -0.63
N VAL A 156 -2.57 -1.19 -0.45
CA VAL A 156 -3.58 -2.23 -0.53
C VAL A 156 -4.54 -1.91 -1.65
N VAL A 157 -4.75 -2.85 -2.56
CA VAL A 157 -5.66 -2.71 -3.70
C VAL A 157 -6.61 -3.89 -3.71
N GLY A 158 -7.92 -3.59 -3.68
CA GLY A 158 -8.96 -4.59 -3.85
C GLY A 158 -9.44 -4.63 -5.30
N ILE A 159 -9.51 -5.83 -5.88
CA ILE A 159 -10.08 -6.09 -7.21
C ILE A 159 -11.25 -7.04 -7.13
N ASP A 160 -12.23 -6.82 -7.99
CA ASP A 160 -13.37 -7.73 -8.12
C ASP A 160 -13.03 -8.97 -8.98
N LYS A 161 -14.03 -9.85 -9.16
CA LYS A 161 -13.92 -11.08 -9.96
C LYS A 161 -13.57 -10.86 -11.44
N ASP A 162 -13.77 -9.63 -11.94
CA ASP A 162 -13.45 -9.25 -13.32
C ASP A 162 -12.06 -8.60 -13.43
N GLY A 163 -11.34 -8.46 -12.31
CA GLY A 163 -10.02 -7.87 -12.23
C GLY A 163 -10.03 -6.34 -12.19
N ARG A 164 -11.16 -5.72 -11.87
CA ARG A 164 -11.29 -4.26 -11.78
C ARG A 164 -11.04 -3.80 -10.35
N VAL A 165 -10.27 -2.71 -10.22
CA VAL A 165 -10.03 -2.04 -8.94
C VAL A 165 -11.35 -1.52 -8.39
N ARG A 166 -11.62 -1.80 -7.10
CA ARG A 166 -12.83 -1.36 -6.40
C ARG A 166 -12.53 -0.53 -5.16
N GLY A 167 -11.35 -0.69 -4.59
CA GLY A 167 -10.93 0.08 -3.42
C GLY A 167 -9.44 0.03 -3.23
N ALA A 168 -8.92 1.00 -2.51
CA ALA A 168 -7.51 1.06 -2.14
C ALA A 168 -7.33 1.68 -0.76
N ALA A 169 -6.25 1.32 -0.09
CA ALA A 169 -5.79 1.91 1.16
C ALA A 169 -4.26 1.89 1.22
N ALA A 170 -3.67 2.63 2.15
CA ALA A 170 -2.24 2.64 2.38
C ALA A 170 -1.91 2.78 3.88
N GLY A 171 -0.71 2.37 4.28
CA GLY A 171 -0.20 2.57 5.63
C GLY A 171 -0.55 1.48 6.61
N GLN A 172 -0.68 1.88 7.87
CA GLN A 172 -0.99 0.97 8.98
C GLN A 172 -2.34 0.29 8.77
N PHE A 173 -2.43 -0.95 9.25
CA PHE A 173 -3.67 -1.70 9.18
C PHE A 173 -4.80 -1.02 9.96
N VAL A 174 -5.91 -0.80 9.27
CA VAL A 174 -7.15 -0.29 9.86
C VAL A 174 -8.30 -1.23 9.45
N GLN A 175 -8.92 -1.86 10.43
CA GLN A 175 -9.98 -2.86 10.19
C GLN A 175 -11.15 -2.30 9.38
N SER A 176 -11.54 -1.04 9.61
CA SER A 176 -12.64 -0.41 8.87
C SER A 176 -12.28 -0.15 7.39
N GLU A 177 -11.02 0.16 7.10
CA GLU A 177 -10.56 0.33 5.71
C GLU A 177 -10.53 -1.00 4.97
N LEU A 178 -10.03 -2.07 5.60
CA LEU A 178 -10.10 -3.39 5.00
C LEU A 178 -11.55 -3.79 4.71
N ARG A 179 -12.47 -3.57 5.65
CA ARG A 179 -13.89 -3.87 5.46
C ARG A 179 -14.48 -3.14 4.27
N LYS A 180 -14.22 -1.85 4.13
CA LYS A 180 -14.67 -1.06 2.96
C LYS A 180 -14.16 -1.65 1.64
N ILE A 181 -12.88 -2.08 1.59
CA ILE A 181 -12.32 -2.74 0.41
C ILE A 181 -13.05 -4.05 0.13
N LEU A 182 -13.28 -4.89 1.15
CA LEU A 182 -13.94 -6.18 1.01
C LEU A 182 -15.40 -6.03 0.54
N GLU A 183 -16.13 -5.08 1.09
CA GLU A 183 -17.49 -4.73 0.64
C GLU A 183 -17.50 -4.23 -0.81
N ALA A 184 -16.52 -3.40 -1.19
CA ALA A 184 -16.43 -2.84 -2.53
C ALA A 184 -16.10 -3.90 -3.61
N ILE A 185 -15.27 -4.90 -3.30
CA ILE A 185 -14.93 -5.98 -4.25
C ILE A 185 -16.07 -6.98 -4.46
N GLU A 186 -17.01 -7.08 -3.52
CA GLU A 186 -18.19 -7.94 -3.64
C GLU A 186 -19.37 -7.24 -4.33
N SER A 187 -19.47 -5.92 -4.18
CA SER A 187 -20.56 -5.13 -4.73
C SER A 187 -20.44 -4.94 -6.25
N THR A 188 -20.22 -6.03 -7.01
CA THR A 188 -20.35 -6.01 -8.46
C THR A 188 -21.84 -6.07 -8.81
N SER A 189 -22.52 -4.91 -8.76
CA SER A 189 -23.80 -4.77 -9.45
C SER A 189 -23.59 -5.02 -10.93
N PRO A 190 -24.42 -5.82 -11.58
CA PRO A 190 -24.40 -5.92 -13.03
C PRO A 190 -24.78 -4.55 -13.60
N SER A 191 -23.75 -3.81 -14.07
CA SER A 191 -23.99 -2.57 -14.81
C SER A 191 -24.49 -2.93 -16.18
N GLY A 192 -25.80 -2.72 -16.42
CA GLY A 192 -26.34 -2.51 -17.76
C GLY A 192 -26.89 -3.76 -18.44
N GLN A 193 -28.10 -4.10 -18.13
CA GLN A 193 -29.08 -4.44 -19.19
C GLN A 193 -29.95 -3.20 -19.37
N GLU A 194 -29.68 -2.42 -20.40
CA GLU A 194 -30.65 -1.69 -21.21
C GLU A 194 -30.21 -1.79 -22.65
#